data_a7f3a237bef484972c8a3788ba4f9bc3
#
_entry.id   a7f3a237bef484972c8a3788ba4f9bc3
#
_cell.length_a   1.000
_cell.length_b   1.000
_cell.length_c   1.000
_cell.angle_alpha   90.00
_cell.angle_beta   90.00
_cell.angle_gamma   90.00
#
_symmetry.space_group_name_H-M   'P 1'
#
loop_
_entity.id
_entity.type
_entity.pdbx_description
1 polymer ?
#
loop_
_entity_poly.entity_id
_entity_poly.type
_entity_poly.pdbx_seq_one_letter_code
_entity_poly.pdbx_strand_id
1 'polypeptide(L)'
;MEDIILLGLGGHAHSVTDSIEQTGKYNIIGFLDTEEMLGKHFRDYCVLGTDDALGKYFDKGIKNAFVTIGFLGKGNIRNQLYKQLKNIGYLVPDIIDGSAVVSENAELGDGVFVGKNAVINANAKIGEMCIINTGAIVEHDCTIGKFSHIAVGSVICGGVSVGEQTMIGANATVIQEKEIGSHCVIGAGTIVSKNIQDNVIRYGKIEKRTGFEVDWNE
;
A
#
# COMPACT_ATOMS: atom_id res chain seq x y z
N MET A 1 -5.05 -3.48 24.29
CA MET A 1 -5.20 -3.16 22.85
C MET A 1 -5.85 -1.78 22.75
N GLU A 2 -5.36 -0.94 21.86
CA GLU A 2 -5.98 0.35 21.58
C GLU A 2 -7.04 0.18 20.48
N ASP A 3 -8.13 0.96 20.57
CA ASP A 3 -9.19 0.92 19.57
C ASP A 3 -8.74 1.59 18.27
N ILE A 4 -9.10 0.98 17.13
CA ILE A 4 -8.85 1.51 15.80
C ILE A 4 -10.10 1.42 14.92
N ILE A 5 -10.35 2.46 14.11
CA ILE A 5 -11.39 2.48 13.11
C ILE A 5 -10.76 2.43 11.70
N LEU A 6 -11.36 1.66 10.79
CA LEU A 6 -10.84 1.44 9.46
C LEU A 6 -11.69 2.16 8.41
N LEU A 7 -11.07 2.78 7.41
CA LEU A 7 -11.75 3.54 6.36
C LEU A 7 -11.67 2.82 5.02
N GLY A 8 -12.82 2.30 4.58
CA GLY A 8 -13.00 1.53 3.34
C GLY A 8 -13.04 0.02 3.56
N LEU A 9 -14.09 -0.64 3.09
CA LEU A 9 -14.28 -2.10 3.14
C LEU A 9 -14.14 -2.72 1.75
N GLY A 10 -12.98 -2.50 1.12
CA GLY A 10 -12.59 -3.13 -0.14
C GLY A 10 -11.60 -4.30 0.05
N GLY A 11 -11.07 -4.84 -1.04
CA GLY A 11 -10.14 -5.98 -0.99
C GLY A 11 -8.88 -5.73 -0.14
N HIS A 12 -8.35 -4.51 -0.14
CA HIS A 12 -7.20 -4.15 0.70
C HIS A 12 -7.54 -4.20 2.21
N ALA A 13 -8.78 -3.85 2.56
CA ALA A 13 -9.25 -3.93 3.95
C ALA A 13 -9.13 -5.34 4.52
N HIS A 14 -9.36 -6.37 3.70
CA HIS A 14 -9.23 -7.77 4.14
C HIS A 14 -7.80 -8.10 4.60
N SER A 15 -6.80 -7.64 3.84
CA SER A 15 -5.39 -7.86 4.20
C SER A 15 -5.00 -7.08 5.44
N VAL A 16 -5.43 -5.83 5.56
CA VAL A 16 -5.15 -4.99 6.73
C VAL A 16 -5.79 -5.57 7.99
N THR A 17 -7.06 -5.96 7.92
CA THR A 17 -7.77 -6.60 9.04
C THR A 17 -7.06 -7.86 9.52
N ASP A 18 -6.66 -8.72 8.57
CA ASP A 18 -5.96 -9.97 8.88
C ASP A 18 -4.62 -9.73 9.60
N SER A 19 -3.85 -8.73 9.16
CA SER A 19 -2.59 -8.35 9.81
C SER A 19 -2.82 -7.74 11.21
N ILE A 20 -3.87 -6.94 11.40
CA ILE A 20 -4.20 -6.37 12.71
C ILE A 20 -4.58 -7.49 13.70
N GLU A 21 -5.45 -8.41 13.29
CA GLU A 21 -5.86 -9.54 14.14
C GLU A 21 -4.69 -10.45 14.49
N GLN A 22 -3.83 -10.76 13.51
CA GLN A 22 -2.66 -11.61 13.73
C GLN A 22 -1.69 -11.01 14.75
N THR A 23 -1.46 -9.70 14.71
CA THR A 23 -0.56 -9.03 15.64
C THR A 23 -1.21 -8.75 17.01
N GLY A 24 -2.53 -8.67 17.07
CA GLY A 24 -3.29 -8.35 18.28
C GLY A 24 -2.97 -6.98 18.89
N LYS A 25 -2.39 -6.07 18.09
CA LYS A 25 -1.96 -4.74 18.56
C LYS A 25 -3.14 -3.79 18.76
N TYR A 26 -4.14 -3.87 17.90
CA TYR A 26 -5.33 -3.03 17.93
C TYR A 26 -6.62 -3.84 18.05
N ASN A 27 -7.65 -3.23 18.64
CA ASN A 27 -9.02 -3.71 18.66
C ASN A 27 -9.80 -2.98 17.55
N ILE A 28 -10.21 -3.70 16.51
CA ILE A 28 -10.95 -3.11 15.39
C ILE A 28 -12.39 -2.85 15.84
N ILE A 29 -12.82 -1.59 15.82
CA ILE A 29 -14.19 -1.19 16.16
C ILE A 29 -15.15 -1.43 15.01
N GLY A 30 -14.69 -1.30 13.77
CA GLY A 30 -15.45 -1.48 12.54
C GLY A 30 -14.92 -0.62 11.42
N PHE A 31 -15.72 -0.49 10.35
CA PHE A 31 -15.38 0.27 9.17
C PHE A 31 -16.24 1.54 9.04
N LEU A 32 -15.67 2.57 8.40
CA LEU A 32 -16.42 3.66 7.78
C LEU A 32 -16.24 3.53 6.26
N ASP A 33 -17.32 3.75 5.50
CA ASP A 33 -17.31 3.65 4.04
C ASP A 33 -18.45 4.50 3.47
N THR A 34 -18.79 4.34 2.21
CA THR A 34 -19.90 5.02 1.56
C THR A 34 -21.27 4.55 2.12
N GLU A 35 -22.32 5.34 1.91
CA GLU A 35 -23.68 4.97 2.33
C GLU A 35 -24.14 3.60 1.78
N GLU A 36 -23.74 3.25 0.57
CA GLU A 36 -24.07 1.98 -0.08
C GLU A 36 -23.46 0.76 0.62
N MET A 37 -22.44 0.99 1.44
CA MET A 37 -21.73 -0.03 2.20
C MET A 37 -22.26 -0.19 3.63
N LEU A 38 -23.16 0.67 4.09
CA LEU A 38 -23.72 0.60 5.44
C LEU A 38 -24.27 -0.78 5.77
N GLY A 39 -23.90 -1.29 6.94
CA GLY A 39 -24.33 -2.60 7.44
C GLY A 39 -23.69 -3.81 6.76
N LYS A 40 -22.84 -3.62 5.74
CA LYS A 40 -22.03 -4.73 5.20
C LYS A 40 -20.96 -5.13 6.20
N HIS A 41 -20.54 -6.38 6.13
CA HIS A 41 -19.61 -7.00 7.06
C HIS A 41 -18.42 -7.61 6.37
N PHE A 42 -17.31 -7.60 7.08
CA PHE A 42 -16.18 -8.50 6.85
C PHE A 42 -15.76 -9.11 8.18
N ARG A 43 -15.83 -10.43 8.29
CA ARG A 43 -15.71 -11.15 9.57
C ARG A 43 -16.74 -10.60 10.57
N ASP A 44 -16.32 -10.30 11.79
CA ASP A 44 -17.18 -9.77 12.86
C ASP A 44 -17.32 -8.24 12.83
N TYR A 45 -16.72 -7.57 11.84
CA TYR A 45 -16.71 -6.12 11.74
C TYR A 45 -17.66 -5.61 10.67
N CYS A 46 -18.51 -4.64 11.05
CA CYS A 46 -19.47 -4.04 10.11
C CYS A 46 -19.07 -2.61 9.72
N VAL A 47 -19.68 -2.11 8.64
CA VAL A 47 -19.65 -0.71 8.27
C VAL A 47 -20.63 0.05 9.15
N LEU A 48 -20.09 0.91 10.03
CA LEU A 48 -20.78 1.62 11.10
C LEU A 48 -21.34 2.98 10.70
N GLY A 49 -20.90 3.51 9.59
CA GLY A 49 -21.23 4.86 9.11
C GLY A 49 -20.39 5.28 7.93
N THR A 50 -20.53 6.54 7.55
CA THR A 50 -19.69 7.20 6.55
C THR A 50 -18.53 7.96 7.21
N ASP A 51 -17.63 8.50 6.39
CA ASP A 51 -16.48 9.29 6.85
C ASP A 51 -16.89 10.52 7.68
N ASP A 52 -18.14 11.02 7.54
CA ASP A 52 -18.69 12.09 8.36
C ASP A 52 -18.80 11.71 9.84
N ALA A 53 -18.84 10.42 10.15
CA ALA A 53 -18.89 9.94 11.53
C ALA A 53 -17.53 10.00 12.25
N LEU A 54 -16.43 10.32 11.57
CA LEU A 54 -15.07 10.34 12.15
C LEU A 54 -15.00 11.21 13.42
N GLY A 55 -15.53 12.45 13.39
CA GLY A 55 -15.54 13.32 14.56
C GLY A 55 -16.26 12.68 15.75
N LYS A 56 -17.40 12.04 15.51
CA LYS A 56 -18.18 11.35 16.56
C LYS A 56 -17.40 10.21 17.22
N TYR A 57 -16.63 9.42 16.43
CA TYR A 57 -15.84 8.32 16.99
C TYR A 57 -14.60 8.83 17.72
N PHE A 58 -13.98 9.89 17.21
CA PHE A 58 -12.88 10.56 17.89
C PHE A 58 -13.28 11.09 19.28
N ASP A 59 -14.46 11.72 19.38
CA ASP A 59 -15.03 12.25 20.64
C ASP A 59 -15.38 11.12 21.63
N LYS A 60 -15.72 9.93 21.12
CA LYS A 60 -15.93 8.73 21.93
C LYS A 60 -14.62 8.09 22.45
N GLY A 61 -13.47 8.65 22.11
CA GLY A 61 -12.17 8.19 22.60
C GLY A 61 -11.40 7.29 21.64
N ILE A 62 -11.91 6.95 20.45
CA ILE A 62 -11.18 6.19 19.43
C ILE A 62 -10.17 7.14 18.78
N LYS A 63 -8.89 6.95 19.06
CA LYS A 63 -7.83 7.86 18.64
C LYS A 63 -7.02 7.36 17.45
N ASN A 64 -7.12 6.08 17.10
CA ASN A 64 -6.43 5.50 15.96
C ASN A 64 -7.39 5.27 14.81
N ALA A 65 -6.95 5.57 13.59
CA ALA A 65 -7.67 5.26 12.36
C ALA A 65 -6.68 4.85 11.27
N PHE A 66 -7.13 3.98 10.34
CA PHE A 66 -6.30 3.55 9.22
C PHE A 66 -7.12 3.52 7.92
N VAL A 67 -6.51 4.01 6.82
CA VAL A 67 -7.16 4.02 5.51
C VAL A 67 -6.89 2.69 4.81
N THR A 68 -7.93 1.88 4.69
CA THR A 68 -7.89 0.53 4.11
C THR A 68 -8.27 0.50 2.62
N ILE A 69 -8.27 1.66 1.96
CA ILE A 69 -8.49 1.79 0.52
C ILE A 69 -7.18 1.52 -0.21
N GLY A 70 -7.19 0.60 -1.17
CA GLY A 70 -6.04 0.32 -2.03
C GLY A 70 -5.73 1.47 -3.00
N PHE A 71 -4.61 1.35 -3.71
CA PHE A 71 -4.20 2.32 -4.73
C PHE A 71 -3.81 1.59 -6.01
N LEU A 72 -4.47 1.93 -7.12
CA LEU A 72 -4.24 1.35 -8.44
C LEU A 72 -3.71 2.38 -9.44
N GLY A 73 -2.90 3.33 -8.95
CA GLY A 73 -2.30 4.38 -9.78
C GLY A 73 -3.25 5.52 -10.17
N LYS A 74 -4.47 5.56 -9.59
CA LYS A 74 -5.47 6.61 -9.87
C LYS A 74 -6.24 6.97 -8.61
N GLY A 75 -6.72 8.20 -8.57
CA GLY A 75 -7.58 8.71 -7.50
C GLY A 75 -6.82 9.39 -6.36
N ASN A 76 -7.53 10.20 -5.62
CA ASN A 76 -6.99 11.04 -4.54
C ASN A 76 -7.67 10.79 -3.20
N ILE A 77 -8.55 9.80 -3.12
CA ILE A 77 -9.37 9.54 -1.93
C ILE A 77 -8.50 9.25 -0.68
N ARG A 78 -7.41 8.49 -0.83
CA ARG A 78 -6.50 8.18 0.28
C ARG A 78 -5.86 9.44 0.87
N ASN A 79 -5.46 10.39 0.01
CA ASN A 79 -4.89 11.67 0.44
C ASN A 79 -5.94 12.52 1.17
N GLN A 80 -7.18 12.52 0.66
CA GLN A 80 -8.28 13.28 1.27
C GLN A 80 -8.61 12.73 2.65
N LEU A 81 -8.79 11.41 2.78
CA LEU A 81 -9.07 10.75 4.05
C LEU A 81 -7.93 10.93 5.06
N TYR A 82 -6.68 10.75 4.62
CA TYR A 82 -5.53 10.99 5.49
C TYR A 82 -5.49 12.44 6.04
N LYS A 83 -5.71 13.44 5.17
CA LYS A 83 -5.79 14.82 5.60
C LYS A 83 -6.94 15.06 6.58
N GLN A 84 -8.11 14.46 6.33
CA GLN A 84 -9.26 14.55 7.23
C GLN A 84 -8.94 13.96 8.61
N LEU A 85 -8.32 12.77 8.64
CA LEU A 85 -7.88 12.13 9.89
C LEU A 85 -6.91 13.01 10.68
N LYS A 86 -5.89 13.55 10.02
CA LYS A 86 -4.89 14.42 10.67
C LYS A 86 -5.53 15.72 11.16
N ASN A 87 -6.46 16.31 10.43
CA ASN A 87 -7.18 17.53 10.83
C ASN A 87 -8.07 17.33 12.06
N ILE A 88 -8.69 16.15 12.21
CA ILE A 88 -9.48 15.79 13.40
C ILE A 88 -8.56 15.49 14.60
N GLY A 89 -7.32 15.06 14.35
CA GLY A 89 -6.34 14.70 15.38
C GLY A 89 -6.10 13.22 15.56
N TYR A 90 -6.55 12.37 14.63
CA TYR A 90 -6.27 10.93 14.67
C TYR A 90 -4.78 10.62 14.53
N LEU A 91 -4.35 9.61 15.26
CA LEU A 91 -3.13 8.86 14.97
C LEU A 91 -3.39 7.91 13.81
N VAL A 92 -2.48 7.87 12.85
CA VAL A 92 -2.56 6.96 11.71
C VAL A 92 -1.36 6.01 11.81
N PRO A 93 -1.49 4.91 12.57
CA PRO A 93 -0.37 4.03 12.86
C PRO A 93 0.05 3.22 11.64
N ASP A 94 1.27 2.69 11.65
CA ASP A 94 1.70 1.69 10.70
C ASP A 94 1.08 0.33 11.05
N ILE A 95 0.61 -0.36 10.01
CA ILE A 95 0.13 -1.73 10.13
C ILE A 95 1.15 -2.65 9.45
N ILE A 96 1.91 -3.35 10.26
CA ILE A 96 2.97 -4.26 9.81
C ILE A 96 2.54 -5.68 10.14
N ASP A 97 2.43 -6.53 9.11
CA ASP A 97 2.11 -7.95 9.29
C ASP A 97 3.20 -8.67 10.09
N GLY A 98 2.80 -9.59 10.95
CA GLY A 98 3.75 -10.33 11.80
C GLY A 98 4.77 -11.18 11.03
N SER A 99 4.53 -11.49 9.76
CA SER A 99 5.46 -12.20 8.88
C SER A 99 6.35 -11.29 8.04
N ALA A 100 6.14 -9.97 8.08
CA ALA A 100 6.98 -9.03 7.37
C ALA A 100 8.35 -8.87 8.04
N VAL A 101 9.38 -8.62 7.26
CA VAL A 101 10.74 -8.35 7.73
C VAL A 101 11.07 -6.88 7.46
N VAL A 102 11.17 -6.08 8.50
CA VAL A 102 11.51 -4.66 8.41
C VAL A 102 12.81 -4.42 9.16
N SER A 103 13.80 -3.85 8.48
CA SER A 103 15.08 -3.49 9.09
C SER A 103 14.88 -2.43 10.18
N GLU A 104 15.61 -2.55 11.29
CA GLU A 104 15.60 -1.56 12.38
C GLU A 104 16.08 -0.17 11.91
N ASN A 105 16.87 -0.12 10.84
CA ASN A 105 17.39 1.12 10.25
C ASN A 105 16.51 1.64 9.10
N ALA A 106 15.35 1.03 8.83
CA ALA A 106 14.39 1.57 7.89
C ALA A 106 13.56 2.68 8.54
N GLU A 107 13.28 3.72 7.78
CA GLU A 107 12.43 4.83 8.21
C GLU A 107 11.04 4.67 7.58
N LEU A 108 10.00 4.61 8.39
CA LEU A 108 8.60 4.57 7.93
C LEU A 108 7.89 5.87 8.31
N GLY A 109 7.14 6.44 7.36
CA GLY A 109 6.21 7.52 7.63
C GLY A 109 4.88 7.01 8.18
N ASP A 110 3.98 7.91 8.59
CA ASP A 110 2.67 7.56 9.16
C ASP A 110 1.82 6.73 8.19
N GLY A 111 1.10 5.73 8.70
CA GLY A 111 0.06 5.01 7.98
C GLY A 111 0.57 4.08 6.87
N VAL A 112 1.78 3.59 7.01
CA VAL A 112 2.33 2.59 6.09
C VAL A 112 1.71 1.22 6.36
N PHE A 113 1.30 0.52 5.30
CA PHE A 113 0.96 -0.89 5.35
C PHE A 113 2.12 -1.73 4.85
N VAL A 114 2.56 -2.70 5.65
CA VAL A 114 3.56 -3.70 5.27
C VAL A 114 2.90 -5.08 5.35
N GLY A 115 2.65 -5.66 4.18
CA GLY A 115 1.89 -6.90 4.03
C GLY A 115 2.70 -8.16 4.32
N LYS A 116 2.03 -9.30 4.24
CA LYS A 116 2.60 -10.63 4.53
C LYS A 116 3.88 -10.90 3.74
N ASN A 117 4.93 -11.37 4.43
CA ASN A 117 6.24 -11.71 3.84
C ASN A 117 6.89 -10.57 3.03
N ALA A 118 6.44 -9.32 3.20
CA ALA A 118 7.13 -8.19 2.60
C ALA A 118 8.47 -7.94 3.32
N VAL A 119 9.46 -7.44 2.58
CA VAL A 119 10.79 -7.14 3.09
C VAL A 119 11.09 -5.67 2.84
N ILE A 120 11.49 -4.95 3.89
CA ILE A 120 12.02 -3.59 3.83
C ILE A 120 13.43 -3.63 4.42
N ASN A 121 14.44 -3.41 3.58
CA ASN A 121 15.83 -3.62 3.92
C ASN A 121 16.50 -2.34 4.51
N ALA A 122 17.79 -2.44 4.83
CA ALA A 122 18.55 -1.43 5.57
C ALA A 122 18.51 -0.04 4.88
N ASN A 123 18.33 1.00 5.69
CA ASN A 123 18.30 2.42 5.28
C ASN A 123 17.18 2.77 4.27
N ALA A 124 16.24 1.88 4.00
CA ALA A 124 15.10 2.21 3.14
C ALA A 124 14.23 3.27 3.82
N LYS A 125 13.77 4.25 3.02
CA LYS A 125 12.88 5.33 3.47
C LYS A 125 11.54 5.20 2.78
N ILE A 126 10.50 4.92 3.57
CA ILE A 126 9.13 4.71 3.09
C ILE A 126 8.28 5.90 3.51
N GLY A 127 7.78 6.65 2.55
CA GLY A 127 6.92 7.80 2.81
C GLY A 127 5.57 7.42 3.41
N GLU A 128 4.89 8.43 3.95
CA GLU A 128 3.57 8.28 4.57
C GLU A 128 2.56 7.59 3.64
N MET A 129 1.65 6.81 4.21
CA MET A 129 0.55 6.16 3.51
C MET A 129 0.97 5.21 2.37
N CYS A 130 2.21 4.75 2.33
CA CYS A 130 2.64 3.74 1.37
C CYS A 130 2.01 2.37 1.65
N ILE A 131 1.85 1.60 0.59
CA ILE A 131 1.46 0.19 0.65
C ILE A 131 2.64 -0.63 0.13
N ILE A 132 3.30 -1.38 1.01
CA ILE A 132 4.30 -2.40 0.66
C ILE A 132 3.58 -3.74 0.78
N ASN A 133 3.10 -4.25 -0.33
CA ASN A 133 2.12 -5.33 -0.35
C ASN A 133 2.77 -6.71 -0.15
N THR A 134 1.95 -7.76 -0.07
CA THR A 134 2.36 -9.14 0.15
C THR A 134 3.54 -9.55 -0.71
N GLY A 135 4.62 -10.02 -0.07
CA GLY A 135 5.82 -10.51 -0.74
C GLY A 135 6.61 -9.46 -1.53
N ALA A 136 6.27 -8.17 -1.42
CA ALA A 136 7.05 -7.10 -2.04
C ALA A 136 8.40 -6.94 -1.33
N ILE A 137 9.45 -6.65 -2.10
CA ILE A 137 10.81 -6.46 -1.59
C ILE A 137 11.24 -5.04 -1.92
N VAL A 138 11.62 -4.30 -0.89
CA VAL A 138 12.28 -3.00 -1.00
C VAL A 138 13.66 -3.16 -0.42
N GLU A 139 14.66 -3.15 -1.29
CA GLU A 139 16.05 -3.34 -0.94
C GLU A 139 16.67 -2.10 -0.27
N HIS A 140 17.95 -2.26 0.16
CA HIS A 140 18.70 -1.27 0.91
C HIS A 140 18.81 0.08 0.17
N ASP A 141 18.86 1.17 0.93
CA ASP A 141 19.06 2.54 0.46
C ASP A 141 17.99 3.04 -0.53
N CYS A 142 16.82 2.38 -0.58
CA CYS A 142 15.70 2.79 -1.41
C CYS A 142 14.93 3.95 -0.78
N THR A 143 14.34 4.79 -1.63
CA THR A 143 13.38 5.82 -1.20
C THR A 143 12.04 5.63 -1.92
N ILE A 144 10.96 5.44 -1.18
CA ILE A 144 9.60 5.31 -1.71
C ILE A 144 8.78 6.53 -1.30
N GLY A 145 8.37 7.32 -2.28
CA GLY A 145 7.57 8.53 -2.09
C GLY A 145 6.17 8.22 -1.54
N LYS A 146 5.64 9.17 -0.81
CA LYS A 146 4.35 9.05 -0.10
C LYS A 146 3.20 8.61 -1.00
N PHE A 147 2.22 7.91 -0.42
CA PHE A 147 1.03 7.39 -1.09
C PHE A 147 1.31 6.42 -2.24
N SER A 148 2.53 5.93 -2.38
CA SER A 148 2.89 4.95 -3.41
C SER A 148 2.52 3.53 -3.01
N HIS A 149 2.37 2.66 -4.01
CA HIS A 149 2.01 1.26 -3.84
C HIS A 149 3.02 0.36 -4.54
N ILE A 150 3.77 -0.37 -3.74
CA ILE A 150 4.67 -1.44 -4.18
C ILE A 150 3.84 -2.73 -4.10
N ALA A 151 3.32 -3.18 -5.24
CA ALA A 151 2.30 -4.22 -5.29
C ALA A 151 2.86 -5.62 -5.04
N VAL A 152 1.98 -6.59 -4.98
CA VAL A 152 2.28 -7.99 -4.63
C VAL A 152 3.49 -8.54 -5.40
N GLY A 153 4.49 -9.06 -4.68
CA GLY A 153 5.67 -9.73 -5.24
C GLY A 153 6.60 -8.85 -6.06
N SER A 154 6.42 -7.52 -6.09
CA SER A 154 7.33 -6.65 -6.82
C SER A 154 8.68 -6.49 -6.11
N VAL A 155 9.74 -6.23 -6.88
CA VAL A 155 11.11 -6.12 -6.38
C VAL A 155 11.68 -4.76 -6.73
N ILE A 156 12.05 -3.99 -5.71
CA ILE A 156 12.76 -2.72 -5.82
C ILE A 156 14.19 -2.98 -5.39
N CYS A 157 15.11 -3.03 -6.36
CA CYS A 157 16.54 -3.29 -6.08
C CYS A 157 17.21 -2.11 -5.39
N GLY A 158 18.40 -2.33 -4.85
CA GLY A 158 19.10 -1.36 -4.01
C GLY A 158 19.32 0.02 -4.64
N GLY A 159 19.19 1.07 -3.83
CA GLY A 159 19.40 2.45 -4.23
C GLY A 159 18.36 3.05 -5.18
N VAL A 160 17.21 2.39 -5.34
CA VAL A 160 16.12 2.89 -6.21
C VAL A 160 15.33 4.00 -5.51
N SER A 161 14.99 5.04 -6.28
CA SER A 161 14.07 6.09 -5.86
C SER A 161 12.75 5.99 -6.63
N VAL A 162 11.63 5.95 -5.91
CA VAL A 162 10.26 5.96 -6.46
C VAL A 162 9.54 7.21 -5.96
N GLY A 163 9.04 8.03 -6.88
CA GLY A 163 8.29 9.24 -6.58
C GLY A 163 6.94 8.98 -5.90
N GLU A 164 6.30 10.06 -5.46
CA GLU A 164 5.01 9.99 -4.77
C GLU A 164 3.87 9.53 -5.68
N GLN A 165 2.81 8.94 -5.08
CA GLN A 165 1.61 8.50 -5.80
C GLN A 165 1.93 7.62 -7.02
N THR A 166 2.97 6.81 -6.93
CA THR A 166 3.40 5.90 -7.98
C THR A 166 3.03 4.46 -7.62
N MET A 167 2.54 3.72 -8.61
CA MET A 167 2.21 2.32 -8.48
C MET A 167 3.26 1.46 -9.21
N ILE A 168 3.90 0.57 -8.48
CA ILE A 168 4.72 -0.51 -9.04
C ILE A 168 3.87 -1.78 -9.03
N GLY A 169 3.49 -2.24 -10.21
CA GLY A 169 2.56 -3.36 -10.40
C GLY A 169 3.11 -4.70 -9.92
N ALA A 170 2.20 -5.67 -9.73
CA ALA A 170 2.56 -6.99 -9.20
C ALA A 170 3.68 -7.65 -10.00
N ASN A 171 4.65 -8.27 -9.30
CA ASN A 171 5.83 -8.92 -9.88
C ASN A 171 6.66 -8.03 -10.84
N ALA A 172 6.51 -6.71 -10.79
CA ALA A 172 7.41 -5.82 -11.51
C ALA A 172 8.76 -5.74 -10.78
N THR A 173 9.84 -5.58 -11.54
CA THR A 173 11.19 -5.43 -11.01
C THR A 173 11.79 -4.11 -11.47
N VAL A 174 12.28 -3.31 -10.53
CA VAL A 174 13.08 -2.12 -10.82
C VAL A 174 14.52 -2.44 -10.48
N ILE A 175 15.41 -2.41 -11.49
CA ILE A 175 16.82 -2.73 -11.26
C ILE A 175 17.50 -1.61 -10.44
N GLN A 176 18.66 -1.92 -9.84
CA GLN A 176 19.38 -1.03 -8.94
C GLN A 176 19.62 0.37 -9.51
N GLU A 177 19.65 1.36 -8.60
CA GLU A 177 20.03 2.75 -8.88
C GLU A 177 19.17 3.43 -9.97
N LYS A 178 17.87 3.08 -10.04
CA LYS A 178 16.94 3.74 -10.97
C LYS A 178 16.04 4.72 -10.24
N GLU A 179 15.64 5.73 -10.98
CA GLU A 179 14.68 6.74 -10.55
C GLU A 179 13.37 6.56 -11.31
N ILE A 180 12.30 6.41 -10.56
CA ILE A 180 10.91 6.39 -11.07
C ILE A 180 10.25 7.67 -10.58
N GLY A 181 9.73 8.47 -11.50
CA GLY A 181 9.06 9.72 -11.16
C GLY A 181 7.77 9.54 -10.38
N SER A 182 7.13 10.65 -10.05
CA SER A 182 5.84 10.70 -9.36
C SER A 182 4.68 10.44 -10.31
N HIS A 183 3.54 10.00 -9.76
CA HIS A 183 2.31 9.74 -10.51
C HIS A 183 2.47 8.73 -11.65
N CYS A 184 3.40 7.79 -11.51
CA CYS A 184 3.66 6.76 -12.49
C CYS A 184 2.85 5.49 -12.21
N VAL A 185 2.61 4.72 -13.27
CA VAL A 185 2.07 3.35 -13.18
C VAL A 185 3.00 2.42 -13.94
N ILE A 186 3.67 1.55 -13.21
CA ILE A 186 4.45 0.45 -13.78
C ILE A 186 3.57 -0.79 -13.79
N GLY A 187 3.28 -1.31 -14.97
CA GLY A 187 2.41 -2.48 -15.14
C GLY A 187 3.00 -3.75 -14.53
N ALA A 188 2.12 -4.70 -14.22
CA ALA A 188 2.54 -5.99 -13.65
C ALA A 188 3.58 -6.71 -14.53
N GLY A 189 4.55 -7.38 -13.90
CA GLY A 189 5.61 -8.14 -14.58
C GLY A 189 6.60 -7.30 -15.40
N THR A 190 6.55 -5.97 -15.30
CA THR A 190 7.46 -5.09 -16.05
C THR A 190 8.85 -5.07 -15.43
N ILE A 191 9.89 -5.19 -16.26
CA ILE A 191 11.27 -4.93 -15.85
C ILE A 191 11.63 -3.49 -16.22
N VAL A 192 11.94 -2.68 -15.20
CA VAL A 192 12.38 -1.29 -15.38
C VAL A 192 13.89 -1.24 -15.30
N SER A 193 14.54 -1.00 -16.45
CA SER A 193 15.99 -0.91 -16.60
C SER A 193 16.51 0.49 -16.93
N LYS A 194 15.64 1.50 -16.94
CA LYS A 194 15.97 2.91 -17.21
C LYS A 194 15.12 3.80 -16.34
N ASN A 195 15.61 4.99 -16.04
CA ASN A 195 14.84 6.01 -15.32
C ASN A 195 13.53 6.34 -16.05
N ILE A 196 12.51 6.64 -15.28
CA ILE A 196 11.17 6.97 -15.76
C ILE A 196 10.79 8.34 -15.21
N GLN A 197 10.36 9.22 -16.10
CA GLN A 197 9.92 10.58 -15.74
C GLN A 197 8.54 10.54 -15.08
N ASP A 198 8.12 11.66 -14.49
CA ASP A 198 6.80 11.82 -13.89
C ASP A 198 5.65 11.54 -14.87
N ASN A 199 4.51 11.11 -14.34
CA ASN A 199 3.26 10.93 -15.09
C ASN A 199 3.33 9.90 -16.23
N VAL A 200 4.20 8.91 -16.13
CA VAL A 200 4.37 7.85 -17.15
C VAL A 200 3.62 6.59 -16.75
N ILE A 201 2.87 6.03 -17.70
CA ILE A 201 2.35 4.67 -17.61
C ILE A 201 3.24 3.77 -18.46
N ARG A 202 3.88 2.75 -17.84
CA ARG A 202 4.75 1.81 -18.52
C ARG A 202 4.28 0.38 -18.32
N TYR A 203 4.05 -0.31 -19.42
CA TYR A 203 3.81 -1.76 -19.44
C TYR A 203 5.04 -2.49 -19.99
N GLY A 204 5.18 -3.77 -19.64
CA GLY A 204 6.18 -4.67 -20.20
C GLY A 204 6.09 -4.70 -21.74
N LYS A 205 7.21 -4.99 -22.40
CA LYS A 205 7.21 -5.16 -23.85
C LYS A 205 6.30 -6.33 -24.20
N ILE A 206 5.33 -6.09 -25.09
CA ILE A 206 4.65 -7.16 -25.82
C ILE A 206 5.72 -7.88 -26.63
N GLU A 207 5.83 -9.20 -26.52
CA GLU A 207 6.78 -10.01 -27.26
C GLU A 207 6.67 -9.72 -28.76
N LYS A 208 7.81 -9.49 -29.40
CA LYS A 208 7.85 -9.59 -30.86
C LYS A 208 7.79 -11.08 -31.22
N ARG A 209 6.81 -11.49 -32.03
CA ARG A 209 6.81 -12.83 -32.60
C ARG A 209 8.15 -13.05 -33.29
N THR A 210 8.85 -14.09 -32.91
CA THR A 210 10.19 -14.41 -33.48
C THR A 210 10.10 -15.00 -34.88
N GLY A 211 8.91 -15.21 -35.44
CA GLY A 211 8.70 -15.84 -36.75
C GLY A 211 8.95 -17.37 -36.74
N PHE A 212 9.28 -17.96 -35.62
CA PHE A 212 9.34 -19.41 -35.47
C PHE A 212 7.96 -19.91 -35.01
N GLU A 213 7.32 -20.75 -35.83
CA GLU A 213 6.19 -21.56 -35.35
C GLU A 213 6.77 -22.62 -34.41
N VAL A 214 6.32 -22.62 -33.16
CA VAL A 214 6.61 -23.71 -32.22
C VAL A 214 5.57 -24.80 -32.51
N ASP A 215 6.00 -25.92 -33.09
CA ASP A 215 5.16 -27.10 -33.21
C ASP A 215 5.09 -27.80 -31.84
N TRP A 216 3.92 -27.74 -31.20
CA TRP A 216 3.65 -28.34 -29.89
C TRP A 216 3.36 -29.83 -29.95
N ASN A 217 3.56 -30.50 -31.12
CA ASN A 217 3.26 -31.93 -31.34
C ASN A 217 4.50 -32.82 -31.32
N GLU A 218 5.66 -32.40 -30.84
CA GLU A 218 6.80 -33.25 -30.55
C GLU A 218 6.99 -33.50 -29.05
#